data_a9e761362f42199d4d4e16892bfd35bc
#
_entry.id   a9e761362f42199d4d4e16892bfd35bc
#
_cell.length_a   1.000
_cell.length_b   1.000
_cell.length_c   1.000
_cell.angle_alpha   90.00
_cell.angle_beta   90.00
_cell.angle_gamma   90.00
#
_symmetry.space_group_name_H-M   'P 1'
#
loop_
_entity.id
_entity.type
_entity.pdbx_description
1 polymer ?
#
loop_
_entity_poly.entity_id
_entity_poly.type
_entity_poly.pdbx_seq_one_letter_code
_entity_poly.pdbx_strand_id
1 'polypeptide(L)'
;VSTFSSKLLSLLESYLNMISLGQNSYGVQEASRTYFSKNVDEINIAQAALLAGVVKGPNIYQPFYRVSPLKFDEATMRKVGETEILGEKYILVFNTKSVERQKVILKKMLDLEKISQAEYDEAINFDIVASLKPSEKKQTEITSYASDYVKNQVVEDLMDKYQITKQKAQERLFTGGLRIYSTIDTKMQKDLDEVNRNFNGILLGDVSRYKAPLLVDRTLD
;
A
#
# COMPACT_ATOMS: atom_id res chain seq x y z
N VAL A 1 -36.35 9.76 12.91
CA VAL A 1 -35.78 9.64 11.52
C VAL A 1 -34.33 10.10 11.49
N SER A 2 -33.94 11.15 12.26
CA SER A 2 -32.58 11.73 12.24
C SER A 2 -31.49 10.80 12.81
N THR A 3 -31.77 10.01 13.84
CA THR A 3 -30.79 9.14 14.50
C THR A 3 -30.40 7.90 13.70
N PHE A 4 -31.30 7.37 12.88
CA PHE A 4 -30.99 6.23 12.00
C PHE A 4 -30.06 6.64 10.83
N SER A 5 -30.34 7.80 10.23
CA SER A 5 -29.53 8.37 9.15
C SER A 5 -28.10 8.70 9.62
N SER A 6 -27.95 9.27 10.82
CA SER A 6 -26.62 9.58 11.37
C SER A 6 -25.79 8.32 11.68
N LYS A 7 -26.42 7.26 12.17
CA LYS A 7 -25.76 5.96 12.40
C LYS A 7 -25.30 5.30 11.09
N LEU A 8 -26.13 5.37 10.04
CA LEU A 8 -25.79 4.83 8.73
C LEU A 8 -24.62 5.59 8.10
N LEU A 9 -24.60 6.91 8.20
CA LEU A 9 -23.48 7.74 7.72
C LEU A 9 -22.19 7.43 8.48
N SER A 10 -22.25 7.31 9.81
CA SER A 10 -21.07 6.94 10.60
C SER A 10 -20.53 5.53 10.26
N LEU A 11 -21.43 4.58 9.97
CA LEU A 11 -21.03 3.24 9.53
C LEU A 11 -20.34 3.29 8.16
N LEU A 12 -20.90 4.05 7.21
CA LEU A 12 -20.31 4.22 5.88
C LEU A 12 -18.95 4.91 5.96
N GLU A 13 -18.83 5.95 6.76
CA GLU A 13 -17.57 6.64 7.03
C GLU A 13 -16.52 5.69 7.60
N SER A 14 -16.88 4.91 8.62
CA SER A 14 -16.00 3.91 9.21
C SER A 14 -15.56 2.88 8.18
N TYR A 15 -16.46 2.38 7.36
CA TYR A 15 -16.16 1.45 6.27
C TYR A 15 -15.18 2.04 5.28
N LEU A 16 -15.44 3.25 4.77
CA LEU A 16 -14.58 3.93 3.80
C LEU A 16 -13.18 4.24 4.34
N ASN A 17 -13.04 4.40 5.65
CA ASN A 17 -11.75 4.63 6.30
C ASN A 17 -10.96 3.35 6.58
N MET A 18 -11.60 2.17 6.56
CA MET A 18 -10.98 0.91 6.96
C MET A 18 -10.69 -0.05 5.81
N ILE A 19 -11.40 0.08 4.67
CA ILE A 19 -11.27 -0.90 3.58
C ILE A 19 -9.85 -0.90 2.98
N SER A 20 -9.37 -2.10 2.66
CA SER A 20 -8.13 -2.25 1.92
C SER A 20 -8.34 -1.97 0.44
N LEU A 21 -7.51 -1.11 -0.13
CA LEU A 21 -7.57 -0.67 -1.52
C LEU A 21 -6.27 -0.99 -2.30
N GLY A 22 -5.50 -1.96 -1.81
CA GLY A 22 -4.24 -2.36 -2.43
C GLY A 22 -3.06 -1.44 -2.09
N GLN A 23 -1.86 -1.81 -2.47
CA GLN A 23 -0.63 -1.05 -2.20
C GLN A 23 -0.47 -0.63 -0.72
N ASN A 24 -0.90 -1.48 0.23
CA ASN A 24 -0.96 -1.16 1.67
C ASN A 24 -1.74 0.11 2.00
N SER A 25 -2.73 0.46 1.16
CA SER A 25 -3.60 1.61 1.38
C SER A 25 -4.89 1.16 2.06
N TYR A 26 -5.12 1.66 3.26
CA TYR A 26 -6.34 1.45 4.03
C TYR A 26 -7.13 2.75 4.06
N GLY A 27 -8.39 2.67 3.64
CA GLY A 27 -9.28 3.80 3.48
C GLY A 27 -9.09 4.58 2.18
N VAL A 28 -10.18 5.24 1.77
CA VAL A 28 -10.27 5.96 0.48
C VAL A 28 -9.33 7.17 0.40
N GLN A 29 -9.09 7.85 1.52
CA GLN A 29 -8.18 8.99 1.58
C GLN A 29 -6.75 8.56 1.25
N GLU A 30 -6.29 7.48 1.87
CA GLU A 30 -4.94 6.97 1.65
C GLU A 30 -4.79 6.37 0.25
N ALA A 31 -5.82 5.70 -0.25
CA ALA A 31 -5.84 5.20 -1.62
C ALA A 31 -5.79 6.32 -2.66
N SER A 32 -6.55 7.41 -2.45
CA SER A 32 -6.51 8.59 -3.31
C SER A 32 -5.10 9.19 -3.39
N ARG A 33 -4.44 9.34 -2.25
CA ARG A 33 -3.05 9.82 -2.19
C ARG A 33 -2.08 8.86 -2.86
N THR A 34 -2.25 7.55 -2.64
CA THR A 34 -1.37 6.52 -3.19
C THR A 34 -1.43 6.45 -4.71
N TYR A 35 -2.63 6.54 -5.28
CA TYR A 35 -2.82 6.34 -6.73
C TYR A 35 -2.79 7.64 -7.54
N PHE A 36 -3.23 8.76 -6.95
CA PHE A 36 -3.40 10.02 -7.68
C PHE A 36 -2.61 11.17 -7.09
N SER A 37 -1.94 11.01 -5.94
CA SER A 37 -1.29 12.10 -5.18
C SER A 37 -2.25 13.26 -4.87
N LYS A 38 -3.53 12.94 -4.62
CA LYS A 38 -4.62 13.88 -4.34
C LYS A 38 -5.34 13.52 -3.05
N ASN A 39 -5.99 14.50 -2.43
CA ASN A 39 -6.96 14.21 -1.39
C ASN A 39 -8.26 13.63 -1.99
N VAL A 40 -9.06 12.94 -1.17
CA VAL A 40 -10.27 12.27 -1.64
C VAL A 40 -11.35 13.24 -2.15
N ASP A 41 -11.36 14.46 -1.67
CA ASP A 41 -12.25 15.55 -2.11
C ASP A 41 -11.85 16.18 -3.45
N GLU A 42 -10.65 15.89 -3.94
CA GLU A 42 -10.10 16.40 -5.20
C GLU A 42 -10.22 15.41 -6.38
N ILE A 43 -10.69 14.17 -6.10
CA ILE A 43 -10.85 13.17 -7.16
C ILE A 43 -12.17 13.33 -7.90
N ASN A 44 -12.15 13.03 -9.19
CA ASN A 44 -13.34 13.05 -10.03
C ASN A 44 -14.09 11.71 -10.01
N ILE A 45 -15.24 11.66 -10.68
CA ILE A 45 -16.10 10.46 -10.75
C ILE A 45 -15.35 9.27 -11.34
N ALA A 46 -14.52 9.48 -12.37
CA ALA A 46 -13.74 8.40 -12.98
C ALA A 46 -12.74 7.79 -12.00
N GLN A 47 -12.04 8.62 -11.22
CA GLN A 47 -11.10 8.20 -10.20
C GLN A 47 -11.81 7.52 -9.03
N ALA A 48 -12.94 8.06 -8.59
CA ALA A 48 -13.76 7.47 -7.53
C ALA A 48 -14.29 6.07 -7.94
N ALA A 49 -14.77 5.92 -9.18
CA ALA A 49 -15.21 4.64 -9.72
C ALA A 49 -14.06 3.62 -9.82
N LEU A 50 -12.84 4.05 -10.13
CA LEU A 50 -11.67 3.19 -10.12
C LEU A 50 -11.41 2.65 -8.70
N LEU A 51 -11.37 3.52 -7.67
CA LEU A 51 -11.20 3.10 -6.27
C LEU A 51 -12.29 2.14 -5.82
N ALA A 52 -13.55 2.42 -6.16
CA ALA A 52 -14.68 1.53 -5.86
C ALA A 52 -14.51 0.15 -6.52
N GLY A 53 -13.90 0.10 -7.71
CA GLY A 53 -13.59 -1.14 -8.41
C GLY A 53 -12.57 -2.01 -7.68
N VAL A 54 -11.60 -1.40 -7.01
CA VAL A 54 -10.52 -2.09 -6.28
C VAL A 54 -11.06 -2.91 -5.10
N VAL A 55 -12.14 -2.46 -4.46
CA VAL A 55 -12.75 -3.12 -3.28
C VAL A 55 -13.07 -4.60 -3.54
N LYS A 56 -13.49 -4.95 -4.76
CA LYS A 56 -13.83 -6.34 -5.12
C LYS A 56 -12.67 -7.32 -4.96
N GLY A 57 -11.45 -6.85 -5.15
CA GLY A 57 -10.24 -7.66 -5.01
C GLY A 57 -8.99 -6.77 -5.15
N PRO A 58 -8.49 -6.24 -4.04
CA PRO A 58 -7.40 -5.26 -4.05
C PRO A 58 -6.16 -5.70 -4.82
N ASN A 59 -5.77 -6.97 -4.69
CA ASN A 59 -4.61 -7.53 -5.40
C ASN A 59 -4.84 -7.72 -6.91
N ILE A 60 -6.12 -7.81 -7.34
CA ILE A 60 -6.48 -8.09 -8.75
C ILE A 60 -6.77 -6.78 -9.49
N TYR A 61 -7.47 -5.83 -8.84
CA TYR A 61 -8.01 -4.63 -9.46
C TYR A 61 -7.31 -3.33 -9.05
N GLN A 62 -6.17 -3.42 -8.30
CA GLN A 62 -5.36 -2.25 -8.03
C GLN A 62 -4.89 -1.58 -9.34
N PRO A 63 -4.81 -0.25 -9.41
CA PRO A 63 -4.49 0.49 -10.63
C PRO A 63 -3.13 0.17 -11.24
N PHE A 64 -2.15 -0.20 -10.42
CA PHE A 64 -0.83 -0.63 -10.86
C PHE A 64 -0.25 -1.68 -9.91
N TYR A 65 0.71 -2.45 -10.41
CA TYR A 65 1.46 -3.44 -9.64
C TYR A 65 2.96 -3.28 -9.87
N ARG A 66 3.76 -3.89 -9.00
CA ARG A 66 5.22 -3.80 -9.03
C ARG A 66 5.82 -4.93 -9.84
N VAL A 67 6.79 -4.59 -10.67
CA VAL A 67 7.56 -5.56 -11.46
C VAL A 67 9.04 -5.28 -11.25
N SER A 68 9.84 -6.32 -11.06
CA SER A 68 11.30 -6.19 -11.06
C SER A 68 11.77 -5.68 -12.43
N PRO A 69 12.78 -4.79 -12.49
CA PRO A 69 13.33 -4.32 -13.76
C PRO A 69 13.73 -5.44 -14.72
N LEU A 70 14.17 -6.59 -14.18
CA LEU A 70 14.55 -7.78 -14.97
C LEU A 70 13.37 -8.47 -15.67
N LYS A 71 12.13 -8.23 -15.19
CA LYS A 71 10.88 -8.83 -15.73
C LYS A 71 10.03 -7.81 -16.46
N PHE A 72 10.46 -6.56 -16.52
CA PHE A 72 9.71 -5.52 -17.22
C PHE A 72 9.92 -5.63 -18.72
N ASP A 73 8.84 -5.68 -19.47
CA ASP A 73 8.83 -5.71 -20.92
C ASP A 73 8.09 -4.47 -21.44
N GLU A 74 8.82 -3.55 -22.02
CA GLU A 74 8.29 -2.28 -22.54
C GLU A 74 7.30 -2.47 -23.70
N ALA A 75 7.39 -3.58 -24.42
CA ALA A 75 6.49 -3.88 -25.53
C ALA A 75 5.08 -4.28 -25.07
N THR A 76 4.97 -4.91 -23.90
CA THR A 76 3.69 -5.44 -23.38
C THR A 76 3.20 -4.76 -22.11
N MET A 77 4.06 -4.01 -21.41
CA MET A 77 3.77 -3.42 -20.10
C MET A 77 3.82 -1.89 -20.17
N ARG A 78 2.73 -1.23 -19.76
CA ARG A 78 2.68 0.23 -19.67
C ARG A 78 3.20 0.70 -18.31
N LYS A 79 4.38 1.32 -18.30
CA LYS A 79 4.96 1.94 -17.10
C LYS A 79 4.15 3.17 -16.67
N VAL A 80 3.89 3.32 -15.37
CA VAL A 80 3.24 4.48 -14.75
C VAL A 80 4.12 5.17 -13.71
N GLY A 81 5.23 4.56 -13.35
CA GLY A 81 6.19 5.14 -12.41
C GLY A 81 7.26 4.14 -12.01
N GLU A 82 8.05 4.54 -11.04
CA GLU A 82 9.06 3.70 -10.38
C GLU A 82 8.93 3.86 -8.87
N THR A 83 9.39 2.88 -8.14
CA THR A 83 9.50 2.95 -6.68
C THR A 83 10.72 2.18 -6.22
N GLU A 84 11.24 2.53 -5.06
CA GLU A 84 12.33 1.83 -4.42
C GLU A 84 11.85 1.27 -3.08
N ILE A 85 12.12 0.00 -2.83
CA ILE A 85 11.74 -0.70 -1.60
C ILE A 85 12.95 -1.44 -1.09
N LEU A 86 13.39 -1.13 0.11
CA LEU A 86 14.57 -1.76 0.74
C LEU A 86 15.84 -1.71 -0.13
N GLY A 87 16.03 -0.63 -0.89
CA GLY A 87 17.17 -0.47 -1.81
C GLY A 87 17.01 -1.17 -3.16
N GLU A 88 15.90 -1.89 -3.38
CA GLU A 88 15.60 -2.51 -4.67
C GLU A 88 14.62 -1.64 -5.49
N LYS A 89 14.95 -1.44 -6.76
CA LYS A 89 14.11 -0.68 -7.69
C LYS A 89 13.04 -1.57 -8.30
N TYR A 90 11.82 -1.03 -8.37
CA TYR A 90 10.68 -1.67 -9.02
C TYR A 90 10.03 -0.71 -10.01
N ILE A 91 9.56 -1.26 -11.11
CA ILE A 91 8.77 -0.53 -12.09
C ILE A 91 7.29 -0.73 -11.75
N LEU A 92 6.54 0.37 -11.70
CA LEU A 92 5.09 0.35 -11.51
C LEU A 92 4.43 0.21 -12.88
N VAL A 93 3.70 -0.88 -13.06
CA VAL A 93 3.05 -1.24 -14.32
C VAL A 93 1.55 -1.09 -14.19
N PHE A 94 0.95 -0.43 -15.17
CA PHE A 94 -0.48 -0.23 -15.24
C PHE A 94 -1.25 -1.56 -15.33
N ASN A 95 -2.35 -1.64 -14.59
CA ASN A 95 -3.21 -2.82 -14.57
C ASN A 95 -4.50 -2.56 -15.38
N THR A 96 -4.60 -3.11 -16.56
CA THR A 96 -5.77 -2.94 -17.45
C THR A 96 -7.07 -3.44 -16.83
N LYS A 97 -7.02 -4.49 -15.98
CA LYS A 97 -8.20 -5.03 -15.27
C LYS A 97 -8.87 -3.99 -14.37
N SER A 98 -8.12 -3.01 -13.87
CA SER A 98 -8.67 -1.94 -13.05
C SER A 98 -9.63 -1.06 -13.84
N VAL A 99 -9.31 -0.72 -15.09
CA VAL A 99 -10.18 0.08 -15.98
C VAL A 99 -11.39 -0.73 -16.45
N GLU A 100 -11.22 -1.99 -16.76
CA GLU A 100 -12.36 -2.85 -17.08
C GLU A 100 -13.37 -2.86 -15.93
N ARG A 101 -12.87 -2.96 -14.70
CA ARG A 101 -13.72 -2.94 -13.52
C ARG A 101 -14.33 -1.55 -13.29
N GLN A 102 -13.57 -0.46 -13.49
CA GLN A 102 -14.07 0.92 -13.42
C GLN A 102 -15.26 1.14 -14.36
N LYS A 103 -15.17 0.68 -15.63
CA LYS A 103 -16.26 0.79 -16.62
C LYS A 103 -17.53 0.12 -16.13
N VAL A 104 -17.42 -1.05 -15.49
CA VAL A 104 -18.57 -1.73 -14.89
C VAL A 104 -19.20 -0.92 -13.76
N ILE A 105 -18.38 -0.27 -12.92
CA ILE A 105 -18.86 0.59 -11.84
C ILE A 105 -19.57 1.84 -12.40
N LEU A 106 -18.96 2.53 -13.36
CA LEU A 106 -19.55 3.71 -14.00
C LEU A 106 -20.90 3.37 -14.64
N LYS A 107 -20.98 2.26 -15.38
CA LYS A 107 -22.25 1.80 -15.95
C LYS A 107 -23.30 1.55 -14.87
N LYS A 108 -22.91 0.90 -13.77
CA LYS A 108 -23.82 0.65 -12.65
C LYS A 108 -24.27 1.94 -11.95
N MET A 109 -23.40 2.94 -11.84
CA MET A 109 -23.75 4.25 -11.29
C MET A 109 -24.78 4.96 -12.17
N LEU A 110 -24.64 4.88 -13.51
CA LEU A 110 -25.63 5.39 -14.45
C LEU A 110 -26.96 4.66 -14.35
N ASP A 111 -26.93 3.30 -14.36
CA ASP A 111 -28.14 2.46 -14.27
C ASP A 111 -28.93 2.70 -12.98
N LEU A 112 -28.25 3.10 -11.92
CA LEU A 112 -28.85 3.44 -10.61
C LEU A 112 -29.15 4.93 -10.47
N GLU A 113 -29.05 5.72 -11.52
CA GLU A 113 -29.33 7.16 -11.53
C GLU A 113 -28.49 7.94 -10.48
N LYS A 114 -27.27 7.46 -10.19
CA LYS A 114 -26.33 8.13 -9.27
C LYS A 114 -25.47 9.16 -9.96
N ILE A 115 -25.36 9.05 -11.27
CA ILE A 115 -24.73 10.02 -12.18
C ILE A 115 -25.62 10.20 -13.40
N SER A 116 -25.57 11.38 -13.99
CA SER A 116 -26.22 11.69 -15.26
C SER A 116 -25.50 11.05 -16.45
N GLN A 117 -26.15 11.00 -17.60
CA GLN A 117 -25.51 10.55 -18.86
C GLN A 117 -24.28 11.40 -19.19
N ALA A 118 -24.36 12.72 -19.01
CA ALA A 118 -23.24 13.62 -19.29
C ALA A 118 -22.01 13.33 -18.40
N GLU A 119 -22.23 13.10 -17.10
CA GLU A 119 -21.16 12.73 -16.16
C GLU A 119 -20.57 11.34 -16.48
N TYR A 120 -21.40 10.41 -16.92
CA TYR A 120 -20.93 9.11 -17.39
C TYR A 120 -20.04 9.25 -18.62
N ASP A 121 -20.48 10.04 -19.62
CA ASP A 121 -19.73 10.24 -20.87
C ASP A 121 -18.40 10.96 -20.61
N GLU A 122 -18.35 11.91 -19.70
CA GLU A 122 -17.12 12.55 -19.24
C GLU A 122 -16.21 11.55 -18.54
N ALA A 123 -16.74 10.77 -17.59
CA ALA A 123 -15.95 9.84 -16.79
C ALA A 123 -15.39 8.65 -17.59
N ILE A 124 -16.14 8.15 -18.59
CA ILE A 124 -15.71 7.01 -19.42
C ILE A 124 -14.62 7.41 -20.42
N ASN A 125 -14.62 8.68 -20.87
CA ASN A 125 -13.62 9.24 -21.76
C ASN A 125 -12.41 9.84 -21.03
N PHE A 126 -12.45 9.93 -19.70
CA PHE A 126 -11.35 10.47 -18.91
C PHE A 126 -10.11 9.58 -19.02
N ASP A 127 -8.94 10.15 -19.32
CA ASP A 127 -7.68 9.40 -19.34
C ASP A 127 -7.23 9.10 -17.91
N ILE A 128 -7.74 7.99 -17.38
CA ILE A 128 -7.44 7.54 -16.03
C ILE A 128 -5.96 7.19 -15.89
N VAL A 129 -5.31 6.70 -16.95
CA VAL A 129 -3.90 6.28 -16.89
C VAL A 129 -2.98 7.48 -16.76
N ALA A 130 -3.24 8.55 -17.52
CA ALA A 130 -2.49 9.81 -17.39
C ALA A 130 -2.72 10.49 -16.03
N SER A 131 -3.85 10.20 -15.37
CA SER A 131 -4.15 10.73 -14.04
C SER A 131 -3.47 9.99 -12.89
N LEU A 132 -2.94 8.78 -13.14
CA LEU A 132 -2.18 8.03 -12.14
C LEU A 132 -0.87 8.77 -11.84
N LYS A 133 -0.73 9.16 -10.59
CA LYS A 133 0.49 9.75 -10.04
C LYS A 133 0.83 8.97 -8.78
N PRO A 134 1.51 7.81 -8.92
CA PRO A 134 1.91 7.04 -7.78
C PRO A 134 2.65 7.93 -6.80
N SER A 135 2.13 8.05 -5.57
CA SER A 135 2.87 8.79 -4.56
C SER A 135 4.19 8.05 -4.33
N GLU A 136 5.28 8.78 -4.30
CA GLU A 136 6.49 8.29 -3.68
C GLU A 136 6.15 8.10 -2.19
N LYS A 137 5.50 6.99 -1.87
CA LYS A 137 5.56 6.51 -0.51
C LYS A 137 7.04 6.26 -0.29
N LYS A 138 7.72 7.21 0.33
CA LYS A 138 8.86 6.84 1.15
C LYS A 138 8.27 5.83 2.11
N GLN A 139 8.30 4.57 1.73
CA GLN A 139 8.16 3.50 2.69
C GLN A 139 9.36 3.65 3.61
N THR A 140 9.22 4.54 4.56
CA THR A 140 9.90 4.45 5.83
C THR A 140 9.24 3.31 6.62
N GLU A 141 8.86 2.22 5.96
CA GLU A 141 8.82 0.95 6.62
C GLU A 141 10.27 0.58 6.85
N ILE A 142 10.78 1.12 7.94
CA ILE A 142 11.89 0.50 8.60
C ILE A 142 11.33 -0.83 9.07
N THR A 143 11.27 -1.80 8.15
CA THR A 143 11.03 -3.19 8.45
C THR A 143 12.33 -3.69 9.04
N SER A 144 12.66 -3.17 10.21
CA SER A 144 13.79 -3.59 11.00
C SER A 144 13.27 -4.44 12.15
N TYR A 145 14.11 -5.29 12.67
CA TYR A 145 13.83 -6.02 13.91
C TYR A 145 13.34 -5.08 15.03
N ALA A 146 13.88 -3.86 15.07
CA ALA A 146 13.48 -2.82 16.02
C ALA A 146 12.03 -2.36 15.81
N SER A 147 11.56 -2.18 14.57
CA SER A 147 10.16 -1.79 14.30
C SER A 147 9.18 -2.90 14.62
N ASP A 148 9.56 -4.16 14.40
CA ASP A 148 8.72 -5.31 14.77
C ASP A 148 8.65 -5.47 16.29
N TYR A 149 9.75 -5.22 16.99
CA TYR A 149 9.76 -5.17 18.45
C TYR A 149 8.78 -4.11 18.96
N VAL A 150 8.84 -2.88 18.45
CA VAL A 150 7.92 -1.79 18.86
C VAL A 150 6.46 -2.16 18.57
N LYS A 151 6.17 -2.73 17.38
CA LYS A 151 4.80 -3.18 17.04
C LYS A 151 4.29 -4.20 18.07
N ASN A 152 5.10 -5.19 18.42
CA ASN A 152 4.73 -6.22 19.37
C ASN A 152 4.49 -5.62 20.77
N GLN A 153 5.37 -4.72 21.22
CA GLN A 153 5.21 -4.03 22.51
C GLN A 153 3.91 -3.23 22.54
N VAL A 154 3.58 -2.47 21.48
CA VAL A 154 2.33 -1.71 21.42
C VAL A 154 1.11 -2.63 21.41
N VAL A 155 1.17 -3.81 20.77
CA VAL A 155 0.09 -4.79 20.84
C VAL A 155 -0.12 -5.28 22.26
N GLU A 156 0.93 -5.60 23.00
CA GLU A 156 0.86 -6.01 24.41
C GLU A 156 0.27 -4.89 25.27
N ASP A 157 0.77 -3.66 25.13
CA ASP A 157 0.24 -2.49 25.85
C ASP A 157 -1.25 -2.24 25.59
N LEU A 158 -1.69 -2.44 24.34
CA LEU A 158 -3.10 -2.32 23.97
C LEU A 158 -3.95 -3.43 24.58
N MET A 159 -3.44 -4.65 24.61
CA MET A 159 -4.11 -5.79 25.27
C MET A 159 -4.30 -5.50 26.75
N ASP A 160 -3.25 -5.07 27.44
CA ASP A 160 -3.27 -4.81 28.87
C ASP A 160 -4.16 -3.61 29.23
N LYS A 161 -4.02 -2.52 28.50
CA LYS A 161 -4.76 -1.29 28.78
C LYS A 161 -6.26 -1.41 28.53
N TYR A 162 -6.65 -2.12 27.45
CA TYR A 162 -8.05 -2.21 27.03
C TYR A 162 -8.70 -3.55 27.31
N GLN A 163 -7.96 -4.51 27.88
CA GLN A 163 -8.41 -5.88 28.18
C GLN A 163 -9.03 -6.55 26.94
N ILE A 164 -8.35 -6.41 25.79
CA ILE A 164 -8.78 -6.94 24.48
C ILE A 164 -7.89 -8.09 24.03
N THR A 165 -8.42 -8.90 23.11
CA THR A 165 -7.65 -9.98 22.50
C THR A 165 -6.53 -9.45 21.61
N LYS A 166 -5.47 -10.26 21.40
CA LYS A 166 -4.35 -9.94 20.51
C LYS A 166 -4.81 -9.55 19.11
N GLN A 167 -5.81 -10.24 18.58
CA GLN A 167 -6.37 -9.93 17.26
C GLN A 167 -6.99 -8.52 17.21
N LYS A 168 -7.77 -8.14 18.22
CA LYS A 168 -8.35 -6.78 18.33
C LYS A 168 -7.29 -5.73 18.58
N ALA A 169 -6.23 -6.05 19.32
CA ALA A 169 -5.11 -5.14 19.54
C ALA A 169 -4.34 -4.89 18.23
N GLN A 170 -4.08 -5.93 17.45
CA GLN A 170 -3.47 -5.81 16.12
C GLN A 170 -4.34 -5.00 15.16
N GLU A 171 -5.64 -5.27 15.10
CA GLU A 171 -6.58 -4.48 14.31
C GLU A 171 -6.49 -3.00 14.69
N ARG A 172 -6.54 -2.68 15.98
CA ARG A 172 -6.46 -1.32 16.48
C ARG A 172 -5.11 -0.65 16.21
N LEU A 173 -4.02 -1.41 16.21
CA LEU A 173 -2.69 -0.91 15.83
C LEU A 173 -2.69 -0.36 14.40
N PHE A 174 -3.30 -1.07 13.46
CA PHE A 174 -3.27 -0.71 12.03
C PHE A 174 -4.41 0.21 11.59
N THR A 175 -5.57 0.18 12.28
CA THR A 175 -6.76 0.92 11.88
C THR A 175 -7.13 2.05 12.84
N GLY A 176 -6.56 2.05 14.05
CA GLY A 176 -6.92 2.98 15.13
C GLY A 176 -6.32 4.38 15.02
N GLY A 177 -5.62 4.72 13.94
CA GLY A 177 -5.02 6.05 13.74
C GLY A 177 -3.95 6.39 14.79
N LEU A 178 -3.31 5.39 15.39
CA LEU A 178 -2.31 5.56 16.44
C LEU A 178 -1.05 6.25 15.89
N ARG A 179 -0.52 7.18 16.65
CA ARG A 179 0.82 7.75 16.44
C ARG A 179 1.76 7.16 17.48
N ILE A 180 2.73 6.39 17.02
CA ILE A 180 3.69 5.70 17.86
C ILE A 180 5.01 6.48 17.78
N TYR A 181 5.50 6.94 18.91
CA TYR A 181 6.78 7.62 19.03
C TYR A 181 7.78 6.64 19.65
N SER A 182 8.91 6.47 19.00
CA SER A 182 9.99 5.61 19.51
C SER A 182 11.30 6.42 19.60
N THR A 183 12.24 5.90 20.35
CA THR A 183 13.60 6.45 20.46
C THR A 183 14.55 5.91 19.37
N ILE A 184 14.03 5.19 18.39
CA ILE A 184 14.82 4.59 17.30
C ILE A 184 15.32 5.70 16.39
N ASP A 185 16.63 5.83 16.26
CA ASP A 185 17.25 6.67 15.24
C ASP A 185 17.24 5.91 13.91
N THR A 186 16.43 6.40 12.98
CA THR A 186 16.21 5.77 11.68
C THR A 186 17.46 5.77 10.80
N LYS A 187 18.35 6.75 10.98
CA LYS A 187 19.59 6.83 10.23
C LYS A 187 20.57 5.77 10.75
N MET A 188 20.76 5.73 12.06
CA MET A 188 21.62 4.74 12.70
C MET A 188 21.13 3.30 12.40
N GLN A 189 19.80 3.08 12.38
CA GLN A 189 19.24 1.77 12.04
C GLN A 189 19.57 1.36 10.59
N LYS A 190 19.49 2.29 9.63
CA LYS A 190 19.88 2.00 8.24
C LYS A 190 21.37 1.69 8.10
N ASP A 191 22.20 2.46 8.80
CA ASP A 191 23.66 2.23 8.79
C ASP A 191 23.99 0.84 9.36
N LEU A 192 23.30 0.43 10.45
CA LEU A 192 23.43 -0.91 11.02
C LEU A 192 22.93 -2.02 10.09
N ASP A 193 21.82 -1.81 9.40
CA ASP A 193 21.28 -2.77 8.44
C ASP A 193 22.22 -2.94 7.24
N GLU A 194 22.88 -1.87 6.79
CA GLU A 194 23.87 -1.91 5.73
C GLU A 194 25.13 -2.66 6.17
N VAL A 195 25.63 -2.39 7.37
CA VAL A 195 26.74 -3.13 7.98
C VAL A 195 26.41 -4.62 8.08
N ASN A 196 25.22 -4.97 8.54
CA ASN A 196 24.81 -6.37 8.65
C ASN A 196 24.69 -7.07 7.28
N ARG A 197 24.19 -6.40 6.25
CA ARG A 197 24.13 -6.95 4.88
C ARG A 197 25.53 -7.20 4.31
N ASN A 198 26.47 -6.32 4.61
CA ASN A 198 27.84 -6.39 4.13
C ASN A 198 28.80 -7.04 5.14
N PHE A 199 28.25 -7.67 6.19
CA PHE A 199 29.03 -8.19 7.31
C PHE A 199 30.19 -9.09 6.87
N ASN A 200 29.95 -10.01 5.94
CA ASN A 200 30.98 -10.87 5.40
C ASN A 200 32.04 -10.08 4.63
N GLY A 201 31.66 -9.08 3.84
CA GLY A 201 32.61 -8.21 3.14
C GLY A 201 33.45 -7.35 4.08
N ILE A 202 32.85 -6.86 5.19
CA ILE A 202 33.52 -6.05 6.21
C ILE A 202 34.49 -6.92 7.02
N LEU A 203 34.06 -8.10 7.43
CA LEU A 203 34.85 -8.99 8.29
C LEU A 203 35.97 -9.73 7.54
N LEU A 204 35.70 -10.17 6.30
CA LEU A 204 36.53 -11.06 5.53
C LEU A 204 37.21 -10.37 4.35
N GLY A 205 36.82 -9.12 4.04
CA GLY A 205 37.27 -8.40 2.86
C GLY A 205 36.70 -8.99 1.57
N ASP A 206 37.47 -8.96 0.50
CA ASP A 206 37.06 -9.50 -0.80
C ASP A 206 37.01 -11.04 -0.77
N VAL A 207 35.80 -11.57 -0.59
CA VAL A 207 35.52 -13.00 -0.49
C VAL A 207 35.86 -13.77 -1.80
N SER A 208 36.04 -13.07 -2.94
CA SER A 208 36.42 -13.68 -4.21
C SER A 208 37.80 -14.31 -4.16
N ARG A 209 38.61 -13.93 -3.19
CA ARG A 209 39.96 -14.48 -2.96
C ARG A 209 39.95 -15.83 -2.27
N TYR A 210 38.84 -16.27 -1.73
CA TYR A 210 38.74 -17.55 -1.04
C TYR A 210 38.23 -18.64 -1.97
N LYS A 211 38.98 -19.75 -2.07
CA LYS A 211 38.66 -20.88 -2.96
C LYS A 211 37.55 -21.79 -2.43
N ALA A 212 37.11 -21.60 -1.19
CA ALA A 212 36.03 -22.36 -0.57
C ALA A 212 35.10 -21.42 0.19
N PRO A 213 33.77 -21.72 0.31
CA PRO A 213 32.89 -20.94 1.12
C PRO A 213 33.35 -21.00 2.59
N LEU A 214 33.50 -19.83 3.21
CA LEU A 214 33.91 -19.71 4.62
C LEU A 214 32.81 -20.07 5.59
N LEU A 215 31.57 -20.00 5.12
CA LEU A 215 30.39 -20.45 5.85
C LEU A 215 29.71 -21.54 5.03
N VAL A 216 29.79 -22.76 5.48
CA VAL A 216 28.95 -23.84 5.00
C VAL A 216 27.66 -23.72 5.76
N ASP A 217 26.55 -23.54 5.03
CA ASP A 217 25.21 -23.69 5.59
C ASP A 217 25.10 -25.15 6.06
N ARG A 218 25.39 -25.34 7.35
CA ARG A 218 25.08 -26.60 8.01
C ARG A 218 23.62 -26.52 8.40
N THR A 219 22.76 -27.07 7.57
CA THR A 219 21.47 -27.54 8.04
C THR A 219 21.79 -28.47 9.22
N LEU A 220 21.45 -28.01 10.41
CA LEU A 220 21.46 -28.86 11.59
C LEU A 220 20.33 -29.86 11.37
N ASP A 221 20.69 -31.13 11.10
CA ASP A 221 19.79 -32.27 11.15
C ASP A 221 19.29 -32.46 12.59
#